data_cc3151fcd33878b6cdcde11beed54b4a
#
_entry.id   cc3151fcd33878b6cdcde11beed54b4a
#
_cell.length_a   1.000
_cell.length_b   1.000
_cell.length_c   1.000
_cell.angle_alpha   90.00
_cell.angle_beta   90.00
_cell.angle_gamma   90.00
#
_symmetry.space_group_name_H-M   'P 1'
#
loop_
_entity.id
_entity.type
_entity.pdbx_description
1 polymer ?
#
loop_
_entity_poly.entity_id
_entity_poly.type
_entity_poly.pdbx_seq_one_letter_code
_entity_poly.pdbx_strand_id
1 'polypeptide(L)'
;MNEKRALGLGLASVLLWSTVATAFKLTLAELNPLQMVTVASIVSAIALLVICAAMGKLKLIVPTLLANPFYYLLLGLINPLAYYLILFKAYSLLPASQAQAINYSWAITLTLMAALFLGQRIRKQDWIACALSYFGVVVIATKGDLLGLQFESPLGVGLALLSTLLWAGYWILNTKNKADPIVGVLLGFLLAIPFALALCWYENLNWQGITTQGWLAVTYVGLFEMGITFVLWLSALKNTQNTARISNLIFASPFISLFLLATIIGEAIHPTTLIGLVLIIAGLVVQQWQGRKAQPSEAKLNL
;
A
#
# COMPACT_ATOMS: atom_id res chain seq x y z
N MET A 1 2.66 -26.80 -7.12
CA MET A 1 1.79 -25.67 -6.75
C MET A 1 0.67 -26.19 -5.86
N ASN A 2 0.31 -25.50 -4.79
CA ASN A 2 -0.71 -25.95 -3.82
C ASN A 2 -1.77 -24.87 -3.68
N GLU A 3 -2.89 -25.04 -4.38
CA GLU A 3 -3.99 -24.06 -4.45
C GLU A 3 -4.63 -23.79 -3.08
N LYS A 4 -4.76 -24.80 -2.21
CA LYS A 4 -5.29 -24.61 -0.84
C LYS A 4 -4.35 -23.72 -0.01
N ARG A 5 -3.03 -23.95 -0.12
CA ARG A 5 -2.02 -23.12 0.53
C ARG A 5 -2.00 -21.70 -0.02
N ALA A 6 -2.09 -21.54 -1.35
CA ALA A 6 -2.17 -20.23 -1.99
C ALA A 6 -3.39 -19.44 -1.51
N LEU A 7 -4.56 -20.08 -1.46
CA LEU A 7 -5.79 -19.45 -0.98
C LEU A 7 -5.68 -19.07 0.50
N GLY A 8 -5.15 -19.96 1.36
CA GLY A 8 -4.97 -19.68 2.79
C GLY A 8 -4.02 -18.50 3.04
N LEU A 9 -2.88 -18.45 2.35
CA LEU A 9 -1.93 -17.33 2.44
C LEU A 9 -2.52 -16.02 1.90
N GLY A 10 -3.27 -16.08 0.80
CA GLY A 10 -3.95 -14.92 0.23
C GLY A 10 -5.03 -14.35 1.16
N LEU A 11 -5.87 -15.21 1.73
CA LEU A 11 -6.87 -14.80 2.72
C LEU A 11 -6.24 -14.22 3.98
N ALA A 12 -5.17 -14.84 4.50
CA ALA A 12 -4.42 -14.30 5.64
C ALA A 12 -3.88 -12.90 5.35
N SER A 13 -3.31 -12.68 4.15
CA SER A 13 -2.82 -11.36 3.75
C SER A 13 -3.95 -10.33 3.67
N VAL A 14 -5.09 -10.69 3.08
CA VAL A 14 -6.26 -9.81 2.97
C VAL A 14 -6.80 -9.43 4.36
N LEU A 15 -6.92 -10.39 5.26
CA LEU A 15 -7.37 -10.13 6.63
C LEU A 15 -6.39 -9.20 7.37
N LEU A 16 -5.10 -9.44 7.27
CA LEU A 16 -4.09 -8.58 7.89
C LEU A 16 -4.16 -7.15 7.32
N TRP A 17 -4.17 -6.98 6.00
CA TRP A 17 -4.31 -5.65 5.40
C TRP A 17 -5.64 -4.97 5.72
N SER A 18 -6.70 -5.73 5.98
CA SER A 18 -7.98 -5.16 6.38
C SER A 18 -7.94 -4.49 7.77
N THR A 19 -7.03 -4.90 8.64
CA THR A 19 -6.88 -4.32 9.99
C THR A 19 -5.99 -3.07 10.03
N VAL A 20 -5.26 -2.80 8.95
CA VAL A 20 -4.17 -1.82 8.92
C VAL A 20 -4.65 -0.39 9.12
N ALA A 21 -5.77 0.02 8.49
CA ALA A 21 -6.30 1.37 8.64
C ALA A 21 -6.71 1.65 10.10
N THR A 22 -7.24 0.63 10.79
CA THR A 22 -7.51 0.70 12.24
C THR A 22 -6.22 0.91 13.04
N ALA A 23 -5.17 0.14 12.72
CA ALA A 23 -3.86 0.29 13.36
C ALA A 23 -3.23 1.66 13.07
N PHE A 24 -3.41 2.21 11.86
CA PHE A 24 -2.96 3.56 11.52
C PHE A 24 -3.63 4.61 12.43
N LYS A 25 -4.95 4.53 12.60
CA LYS A 25 -5.68 5.46 13.48
C LYS A 25 -5.22 5.35 14.93
N LEU A 26 -5.07 4.16 15.46
CA LEU A 26 -4.56 3.94 16.82
C LEU A 26 -3.15 4.49 16.99
N THR A 27 -2.28 4.29 16.00
CA THR A 27 -0.91 4.82 16.03
C THR A 27 -0.90 6.34 15.94
N LEU A 28 -1.65 6.93 15.00
CA LEU A 28 -1.69 8.38 14.78
C LEU A 28 -2.40 9.16 15.88
N ALA A 29 -3.09 8.47 16.81
CA ALA A 29 -3.60 9.09 18.03
C ALA A 29 -2.48 9.51 19.00
N GLU A 30 -1.31 8.87 18.91
CA GLU A 30 -0.20 9.09 19.85
C GLU A 30 1.12 9.48 19.16
N LEU A 31 1.39 8.98 17.97
CA LEU A 31 2.58 9.25 17.19
C LEU A 31 2.26 10.15 15.99
N ASN A 32 3.16 11.06 15.67
CA ASN A 32 3.02 11.78 14.40
C ASN A 32 3.42 10.90 13.19
N PRO A 33 3.08 11.31 11.95
CA PRO A 33 3.38 10.53 10.74
C PRO A 33 4.86 10.15 10.61
N LEU A 34 5.80 11.02 10.95
CA LEU A 34 7.23 10.74 10.81
C LEU A 34 7.73 9.73 11.85
N GLN A 35 7.28 9.86 13.11
CA GLN A 35 7.54 8.86 14.15
C GLN A 35 7.00 7.49 13.73
N MET A 36 5.78 7.46 13.23
CA MET A 36 5.12 6.24 12.78
C MET A 36 5.89 5.56 11.63
N VAL A 37 6.28 6.30 10.58
CA VAL A 37 7.10 5.76 9.48
C VAL A 37 8.43 5.22 9.99
N THR A 38 9.08 5.95 10.87
CA THR A 38 10.41 5.59 11.38
C THR A 38 10.36 4.28 12.15
N VAL A 39 9.47 4.18 13.15
CA VAL A 39 9.34 2.98 13.98
C VAL A 39 8.85 1.79 13.16
N ALA A 40 7.81 1.98 12.34
CA ALA A 40 7.29 0.91 11.49
C ALA A 40 8.34 0.40 10.50
N SER A 41 9.16 1.29 9.93
CA SER A 41 10.27 0.89 9.04
C SER A 41 11.34 0.06 9.76
N ILE A 42 11.71 0.44 10.98
CA ILE A 42 12.66 -0.33 11.80
C ILE A 42 12.11 -1.71 12.11
N VAL A 43 10.86 -1.79 12.56
CA VAL A 43 10.19 -3.06 12.86
C VAL A 43 10.11 -3.95 11.61
N SER A 44 9.72 -3.38 10.46
CA SER A 44 9.71 -4.09 9.19
C SER A 44 11.08 -4.60 8.77
N ALA A 45 12.11 -3.76 8.88
CA ALA A 45 13.47 -4.16 8.54
C ALA A 45 13.94 -5.34 9.40
N ILE A 46 13.66 -5.31 10.71
CA ILE A 46 13.98 -6.42 11.62
C ILE A 46 13.21 -7.69 11.22
N ALA A 47 11.91 -7.60 10.98
CA ALA A 47 11.08 -8.73 10.58
C ALA A 47 11.55 -9.34 9.24
N LEU A 48 11.81 -8.51 8.24
CA LEU A 48 12.31 -8.96 6.94
C LEU A 48 13.73 -9.56 7.04
N LEU A 49 14.59 -9.00 7.90
CA LEU A 49 15.92 -9.56 8.15
C LEU A 49 15.82 -10.96 8.77
N VAL A 50 14.94 -11.15 9.76
CA VAL A 50 14.66 -12.47 10.36
C VAL A 50 14.13 -13.44 9.30
N ILE A 51 13.20 -13.00 8.45
CA ILE A 51 12.67 -13.81 7.35
C ILE A 51 13.76 -14.18 6.35
N CYS A 52 14.62 -13.23 5.96
CA CYS A 52 15.78 -13.49 5.09
C CYS A 52 16.75 -14.51 5.73
N ALA A 53 16.98 -14.42 7.05
CA ALA A 53 17.80 -15.37 7.77
C ALA A 53 17.19 -16.78 7.73
N ALA A 54 15.91 -16.90 8.08
CA ALA A 54 15.17 -18.17 8.07
C ALA A 54 15.10 -18.81 6.67
N MET A 55 15.09 -17.99 5.60
CA MET A 55 15.08 -18.45 4.21
C MET A 55 16.47 -18.65 3.59
N GLY A 56 17.55 -18.45 4.35
CA GLY A 56 18.94 -18.59 3.86
C GLY A 56 19.35 -17.50 2.85
N LYS A 57 18.67 -16.35 2.85
CA LYS A 57 18.87 -15.27 1.85
C LYS A 57 19.82 -14.17 2.30
N LEU A 58 20.37 -14.21 3.53
CA LEU A 58 21.28 -13.17 4.04
C LEU A 58 22.47 -12.92 3.12
N LYS A 59 23.01 -13.98 2.51
CA LYS A 59 24.13 -13.90 1.57
C LYS A 59 23.82 -13.09 0.29
N LEU A 60 22.54 -12.87 -0.01
CA LEU A 60 22.12 -12.09 -1.18
C LEU A 60 22.08 -10.58 -0.91
N ILE A 61 22.03 -10.13 0.35
CA ILE A 61 21.83 -8.72 0.71
C ILE A 61 22.96 -7.85 0.17
N VAL A 62 24.20 -8.14 0.55
CA VAL A 62 25.37 -7.32 0.16
C VAL A 62 25.62 -7.33 -1.35
N PRO A 63 25.65 -8.49 -2.05
CA PRO A 63 25.80 -8.49 -3.49
C PRO A 63 24.68 -7.72 -4.24
N THR A 64 23.44 -7.84 -3.77
CA THR A 64 22.31 -7.13 -4.36
C THR A 64 22.45 -5.62 -4.19
N LEU A 65 22.83 -5.16 -3.00
CA LEU A 65 23.06 -3.74 -2.73
C LEU A 65 24.19 -3.18 -3.60
N LEU A 66 25.34 -3.87 -3.63
CA LEU A 66 26.52 -3.42 -4.37
C LEU A 66 26.31 -3.42 -5.89
N ALA A 67 25.41 -4.27 -6.41
CA ALA A 67 25.09 -4.28 -7.83
C ALA A 67 24.43 -2.97 -8.30
N ASN A 68 23.60 -2.33 -7.47
CA ASN A 68 22.95 -1.07 -7.82
C ASN A 68 22.51 -0.25 -6.58
N PRO A 69 23.46 0.35 -5.83
CA PRO A 69 23.16 0.99 -4.54
C PRO A 69 22.21 2.19 -4.67
N PHE A 70 22.39 3.01 -5.72
CA PHE A 70 21.53 4.18 -5.95
C PHE A 70 20.09 3.79 -6.29
N TYR A 71 19.89 2.67 -6.96
CA TYR A 71 18.55 2.17 -7.26
C TYR A 71 17.80 1.76 -5.99
N TYR A 72 18.46 1.02 -5.08
CA TYR A 72 17.82 0.63 -3.81
C TYR A 72 17.63 1.82 -2.87
N LEU A 73 18.55 2.79 -2.89
CA LEU A 73 18.36 4.04 -2.17
C LEU A 73 17.13 4.79 -2.68
N LEU A 74 16.99 4.95 -4.00
CA LEU A 74 15.82 5.60 -4.60
C LEU A 74 14.54 4.86 -4.25
N LEU A 75 14.52 3.52 -4.35
CA LEU A 75 13.37 2.72 -3.94
C LEU A 75 13.01 2.95 -2.47
N GLY A 76 13.98 2.97 -1.56
CA GLY A 76 13.76 3.21 -0.14
C GLY A 76 13.26 4.62 0.17
N LEU A 77 13.78 5.64 -0.53
CA LEU A 77 13.31 7.02 -0.38
C LEU A 77 11.87 7.20 -0.88
N ILE A 78 11.48 6.46 -1.94
CA ILE A 78 10.09 6.48 -2.40
C ILE A 78 9.21 5.65 -1.46
N ASN A 79 9.59 4.42 -1.17
CA ASN A 79 8.88 3.49 -0.29
C ASN A 79 9.92 2.69 0.54
N PRO A 80 9.96 2.84 1.88
CA PRO A 80 8.86 3.32 2.73
C PRO A 80 8.79 4.84 2.99
N LEU A 81 9.84 5.64 2.74
CA LEU A 81 9.92 6.97 3.34
C LEU A 81 8.83 7.93 2.82
N ALA A 82 8.90 8.35 1.56
CA ALA A 82 8.00 9.38 1.04
C ALA A 82 6.55 8.90 0.96
N TYR A 83 6.31 7.68 0.47
CA TYR A 83 4.96 7.13 0.33
C TYR A 83 4.23 7.07 1.66
N TYR A 84 4.80 6.41 2.67
CA TYR A 84 4.12 6.26 3.94
C TYR A 84 4.05 7.57 4.74
N LEU A 85 5.08 8.43 4.65
CA LEU A 85 5.01 9.75 5.29
C LEU A 85 3.82 10.57 4.76
N ILE A 86 3.64 10.59 3.44
CA ILE A 86 2.54 11.30 2.78
C ILE A 86 1.21 10.63 3.08
N LEU A 87 1.15 9.30 3.01
CA LEU A 87 -0.05 8.54 3.31
C LEU A 87 -0.50 8.73 4.77
N PHE A 88 0.41 8.59 5.74
CA PHE A 88 0.09 8.78 7.15
C PHE A 88 -0.31 10.21 7.46
N LYS A 89 0.30 11.20 6.77
CA LYS A 89 -0.16 12.58 6.85
C LYS A 89 -1.58 12.75 6.32
N ALA A 90 -1.94 12.09 5.22
CA ALA A 90 -3.33 12.06 4.74
C ALA A 90 -4.29 11.46 5.77
N TYR A 91 -3.92 10.32 6.39
CA TYR A 91 -4.70 9.69 7.47
C TYR A 91 -4.82 10.55 8.73
N SER A 92 -3.88 11.44 9.01
CA SER A 92 -3.96 12.40 10.12
C SER A 92 -4.90 13.57 9.83
N LEU A 93 -5.22 13.83 8.56
CA LEU A 93 -6.04 14.96 8.10
C LEU A 93 -7.44 14.56 7.64
N LEU A 94 -7.68 13.27 7.38
CA LEU A 94 -8.93 12.72 6.90
C LEU A 94 -9.44 11.62 7.84
N PRO A 95 -10.75 11.32 7.82
CA PRO A 95 -11.24 10.04 8.31
C PRO A 95 -10.49 8.89 7.63
N ALA A 96 -10.17 7.84 8.40
CA ALA A 96 -9.39 6.72 7.86
C ALA A 96 -10.09 6.03 6.69
N SER A 97 -11.42 5.93 6.77
CA SER A 97 -12.27 5.39 5.70
C SER A 97 -12.11 6.15 4.38
N GLN A 98 -12.02 7.48 4.43
CA GLN A 98 -11.82 8.31 3.24
C GLN A 98 -10.39 8.19 2.70
N ALA A 99 -9.39 8.33 3.57
CA ALA A 99 -7.98 8.21 3.18
C ALA A 99 -7.70 6.86 2.53
N GLN A 100 -8.19 5.77 3.13
CA GLN A 100 -8.06 4.42 2.59
C GLN A 100 -8.75 4.27 1.23
N ALA A 101 -10.02 4.69 1.13
CA ALA A 101 -10.78 4.53 -0.11
C ALA A 101 -10.14 5.31 -1.27
N ILE A 102 -9.68 6.55 -1.03
CA ILE A 102 -8.95 7.33 -2.04
C ILE A 102 -7.64 6.62 -2.43
N ASN A 103 -6.88 6.11 -1.45
CA ASN A 103 -5.63 5.42 -1.72
C ASN A 103 -5.85 4.16 -2.58
N TYR A 104 -6.98 3.45 -2.48
CA TYR A 104 -7.28 2.30 -3.35
C TYR A 104 -7.33 2.64 -4.84
N SER A 105 -7.44 3.92 -5.24
CA SER A 105 -7.32 4.33 -6.64
C SER A 105 -5.91 4.16 -7.23
N TRP A 106 -4.90 3.78 -6.43
CA TRP A 106 -3.51 3.60 -6.87
C TRP A 106 -3.36 2.64 -8.05
N ALA A 107 -4.20 1.62 -8.15
CA ALA A 107 -4.13 0.63 -9.23
C ALA A 107 -4.53 1.24 -10.59
N ILE A 108 -5.48 2.18 -10.59
CA ILE A 108 -5.84 2.97 -11.78
C ILE A 108 -4.73 3.97 -12.11
N THR A 109 -4.20 4.65 -11.09
CA THR A 109 -3.04 5.54 -11.24
C THR A 109 -1.85 4.80 -11.86
N LEU A 110 -1.59 3.55 -11.43
CA LEU A 110 -0.54 2.70 -12.00
C LEU A 110 -0.76 2.44 -13.49
N THR A 111 -2.00 2.21 -13.92
CA THR A 111 -2.32 2.00 -15.34
C THR A 111 -1.99 3.22 -16.20
N LEU A 112 -2.37 4.42 -15.73
CA LEU A 112 -2.06 5.68 -16.42
C LEU A 112 -0.55 5.92 -16.46
N MET A 113 0.14 5.72 -15.36
CA MET A 113 1.60 5.88 -15.29
C MET A 113 2.33 4.82 -16.12
N ALA A 114 1.86 3.57 -16.17
CA ALA A 114 2.44 2.53 -17.02
C ALA A 114 2.29 2.87 -18.52
N ALA A 115 1.18 3.48 -18.91
CA ALA A 115 1.03 3.99 -20.28
C ALA A 115 2.03 5.10 -20.58
N LEU A 116 2.22 6.03 -19.65
CA LEU A 116 3.12 7.18 -19.82
C LEU A 116 4.60 6.78 -19.81
N PHE A 117 5.03 5.93 -18.86
CA PHE A 117 6.45 5.63 -18.62
C PHE A 117 6.92 4.32 -19.24
N LEU A 118 6.02 3.37 -19.52
CA LEU A 118 6.33 2.07 -20.13
C LEU A 118 5.79 1.94 -21.56
N GLY A 119 5.11 2.97 -22.08
CA GLY A 119 4.55 2.96 -23.43
C GLY A 119 3.39 1.97 -23.61
N GLN A 120 2.74 1.55 -22.54
CA GLN A 120 1.61 0.63 -22.62
C GLN A 120 0.40 1.31 -23.24
N ARG A 121 -0.30 0.61 -24.14
CA ARG A 121 -1.50 1.17 -24.78
C ARG A 121 -2.67 1.17 -23.81
N ILE A 122 -3.29 2.34 -23.61
CA ILE A 122 -4.54 2.48 -22.84
C ILE A 122 -5.68 1.99 -23.73
N ARG A 123 -6.44 1.03 -23.25
CA ARG A 123 -7.64 0.52 -23.93
C ARG A 123 -8.86 1.36 -23.55
N LYS A 124 -9.95 1.27 -24.33
CA LYS A 124 -11.19 1.95 -24.01
C LYS A 124 -11.72 1.64 -22.60
N GLN A 125 -11.55 0.40 -22.17
CA GLN A 125 -11.96 -0.03 -20.82
C GLN A 125 -11.13 0.62 -19.71
N ASP A 126 -9.84 0.82 -19.96
CA ASP A 126 -8.96 1.49 -18.98
C ASP A 126 -9.43 2.94 -18.78
N TRP A 127 -9.93 3.62 -19.83
CA TRP A 127 -10.54 4.93 -19.71
C TRP A 127 -11.85 4.91 -18.93
N ILE A 128 -12.72 3.90 -19.15
CA ILE A 128 -13.95 3.73 -18.37
C ILE A 128 -13.61 3.46 -16.91
N ALA A 129 -12.63 2.60 -16.65
CA ALA A 129 -12.15 2.31 -15.31
C ALA A 129 -11.61 3.56 -14.61
N CYS A 130 -10.81 4.37 -15.32
CA CYS A 130 -10.32 5.66 -14.82
C CYS A 130 -11.48 6.59 -14.45
N ALA A 131 -12.44 6.77 -15.37
CA ALA A 131 -13.59 7.66 -15.15
C ALA A 131 -14.40 7.23 -13.92
N LEU A 132 -14.74 5.93 -13.81
CA LEU A 132 -15.47 5.40 -12.67
C LEU A 132 -14.71 5.58 -11.36
N SER A 133 -13.42 5.22 -11.33
CA SER A 133 -12.64 5.27 -10.09
C SER A 133 -12.37 6.68 -9.62
N TYR A 134 -11.98 7.60 -10.51
CA TYR A 134 -11.76 9.00 -10.10
C TYR A 134 -13.06 9.73 -9.80
N PHE A 135 -14.18 9.39 -10.45
CA PHE A 135 -15.49 9.85 -10.02
C PHE A 135 -15.82 9.37 -8.61
N GLY A 136 -15.52 8.11 -8.29
CA GLY A 136 -15.63 7.58 -6.92
C GLY A 136 -14.79 8.38 -5.92
N VAL A 137 -13.55 8.75 -6.28
CA VAL A 137 -12.70 9.62 -5.46
C VAL A 137 -13.36 10.98 -5.22
N VAL A 138 -13.93 11.60 -6.24
CA VAL A 138 -14.63 12.89 -6.11
C VAL A 138 -15.84 12.75 -5.18
N VAL A 139 -16.66 11.71 -5.33
CA VAL A 139 -17.81 11.43 -4.45
C VAL A 139 -17.38 11.29 -2.98
N ILE A 140 -16.26 10.59 -2.70
CA ILE A 140 -15.72 10.47 -1.34
C ILE A 140 -15.25 11.83 -0.83
N ALA A 141 -14.42 12.51 -1.61
CA ALA A 141 -13.74 13.73 -1.19
C ALA A 141 -14.70 14.89 -0.92
N THR A 142 -15.81 14.96 -1.67
CA THR A 142 -16.85 16.00 -1.53
C THR A 142 -17.99 15.59 -0.59
N LYS A 143 -17.94 14.39 -0.03
CA LYS A 143 -19.08 13.81 0.72
C LYS A 143 -20.38 13.82 -0.07
N GLY A 144 -20.30 13.76 -1.40
CA GLY A 144 -21.43 13.79 -2.33
C GLY A 144 -21.91 15.18 -2.75
N ASP A 145 -21.40 16.24 -2.19
CA ASP A 145 -21.69 17.61 -2.64
C ASP A 145 -20.84 17.97 -3.87
N LEU A 146 -21.26 17.42 -5.01
CA LEU A 146 -20.56 17.60 -6.29
C LEU A 146 -20.64 19.02 -6.85
N LEU A 147 -21.60 19.81 -6.41
CA LEU A 147 -21.80 21.20 -6.88
C LEU A 147 -21.04 22.19 -6.00
N GLY A 148 -21.05 21.99 -4.69
CA GLY A 148 -20.36 22.85 -3.73
C GLY A 148 -18.85 22.61 -3.70
N LEU A 149 -18.37 21.43 -4.15
CA LEU A 149 -16.96 21.01 -4.14
C LEU A 149 -16.25 21.30 -2.79
N GLN A 150 -17.02 21.15 -1.70
CA GLN A 150 -16.49 21.38 -0.35
C GLN A 150 -15.75 20.13 0.13
N PHE A 151 -14.46 20.26 0.33
CA PHE A 151 -13.61 19.20 0.85
C PHE A 151 -13.41 19.37 2.36
N GLU A 152 -13.52 18.29 3.14
CA GLU A 152 -13.23 18.32 4.57
C GLU A 152 -11.76 18.72 4.84
N SER A 153 -10.84 18.22 4.03
CA SER A 153 -9.44 18.61 4.02
C SER A 153 -8.88 18.51 2.59
N PRO A 154 -8.83 19.62 1.83
CA PRO A 154 -8.25 19.62 0.49
C PRO A 154 -6.81 19.10 0.48
N LEU A 155 -6.02 19.46 1.50
CA LEU A 155 -4.66 18.98 1.67
C LEU A 155 -4.64 17.46 1.91
N GLY A 156 -5.51 16.94 2.77
CA GLY A 156 -5.61 15.49 3.04
C GLY A 156 -5.95 14.70 1.79
N VAL A 157 -6.93 15.17 0.99
CA VAL A 157 -7.29 14.55 -0.30
C VAL A 157 -6.12 14.59 -1.28
N GLY A 158 -5.47 15.76 -1.41
CA GLY A 158 -4.29 15.91 -2.28
C GLY A 158 -3.15 14.98 -1.90
N LEU A 159 -2.86 14.82 -0.60
CA LEU A 159 -1.84 13.90 -0.11
C LEU A 159 -2.22 12.43 -0.34
N ALA A 160 -3.49 12.06 -0.13
CA ALA A 160 -3.96 10.71 -0.43
C ALA A 160 -3.81 10.37 -1.92
N LEU A 161 -4.13 11.29 -2.83
CA LEU A 161 -3.90 11.14 -4.27
C LEU A 161 -2.40 11.09 -4.61
N LEU A 162 -1.59 11.97 -4.02
CA LEU A 162 -0.13 11.97 -4.22
C LEU A 162 0.49 10.64 -3.79
N SER A 163 0.00 10.04 -2.70
CA SER A 163 0.46 8.71 -2.27
C SER A 163 0.22 7.65 -3.33
N THR A 164 -0.89 7.73 -4.10
CA THR A 164 -1.14 6.79 -5.21
C THR A 164 -0.12 6.91 -6.34
N LEU A 165 0.35 8.13 -6.64
CA LEU A 165 1.39 8.36 -7.63
C LEU A 165 2.74 7.79 -7.18
N LEU A 166 3.11 7.98 -5.90
CA LEU A 166 4.33 7.43 -5.34
C LEU A 166 4.32 5.90 -5.34
N TRP A 167 3.19 5.31 -4.94
CA TRP A 167 3.02 3.87 -4.94
C TRP A 167 3.09 3.28 -6.36
N ALA A 168 2.39 3.88 -7.31
CA ALA A 168 2.44 3.48 -8.70
C ALA A 168 3.87 3.64 -9.30
N GLY A 169 4.54 4.75 -9.00
CA GLY A 169 5.94 4.99 -9.40
C GLY A 169 6.90 3.94 -8.83
N TYR A 170 6.74 3.59 -7.54
CA TYR A 170 7.50 2.52 -6.90
C TYR A 170 7.31 1.18 -7.63
N TRP A 171 6.07 0.81 -7.97
CA TRP A 171 5.79 -0.42 -8.72
C TRP A 171 6.42 -0.40 -10.11
N ILE A 172 6.34 0.73 -10.85
CA ILE A 172 6.97 0.87 -12.17
C ILE A 172 8.48 0.69 -12.08
N LEU A 173 9.13 1.28 -11.08
CA LEU A 173 10.55 1.09 -10.85
C LEU A 173 10.87 -0.37 -10.52
N ASN A 174 10.06 -1.01 -9.67
CA ASN A 174 10.24 -2.41 -9.29
C ASN A 174 10.08 -3.40 -10.45
N THR A 175 9.36 -3.07 -11.53
CA THR A 175 9.29 -3.96 -12.72
C THR A 175 10.65 -4.24 -13.33
N LYS A 176 11.64 -3.37 -13.09
CA LYS A 176 13.03 -3.51 -13.56
C LYS A 176 13.90 -4.30 -12.58
N ASN A 177 13.41 -4.61 -11.39
CA ASN A 177 14.17 -5.29 -10.36
C ASN A 177 14.23 -6.80 -10.63
N LYS A 178 15.43 -7.32 -10.85
CA LYS A 178 15.67 -8.76 -11.06
C LYS A 178 16.10 -9.50 -9.78
N ALA A 179 16.27 -8.78 -8.68
CA ALA A 179 16.69 -9.36 -7.41
C ALA A 179 15.55 -10.12 -6.72
N ASP A 180 15.90 -10.85 -5.67
CA ASP A 180 14.89 -11.46 -4.81
C ASP A 180 13.98 -10.37 -4.21
N PRO A 181 12.65 -10.46 -4.35
CA PRO A 181 11.73 -9.41 -3.91
C PRO A 181 11.83 -9.08 -2.43
N ILE A 182 12.05 -10.09 -1.56
CA ILE A 182 12.15 -9.89 -0.11
C ILE A 182 13.43 -9.12 0.23
N VAL A 183 14.54 -9.48 -0.43
CA VAL A 183 15.82 -8.77 -0.26
C VAL A 183 15.71 -7.34 -0.80
N GLY A 184 15.04 -7.13 -1.93
CA GLY A 184 14.84 -5.79 -2.48
C GLY A 184 14.05 -4.87 -1.56
N VAL A 185 12.94 -5.38 -0.98
CA VAL A 185 12.13 -4.64 0.00
C VAL A 185 12.96 -4.35 1.26
N LEU A 186 13.67 -5.35 1.81
CA LEU A 186 14.55 -5.16 2.97
C LEU A 186 15.59 -4.07 2.75
N LEU A 187 16.26 -4.05 1.59
CA LEU A 187 17.24 -3.02 1.24
C LEU A 187 16.62 -1.63 1.21
N GLY A 188 15.41 -1.49 0.65
CA GLY A 188 14.66 -0.23 0.69
C GLY A 188 14.47 0.28 2.12
N PHE A 189 14.03 -0.59 3.04
CA PHE A 189 13.86 -0.22 4.45
C PHE A 189 15.18 0.16 5.12
N LEU A 190 16.20 -0.66 4.98
CA LEU A 190 17.53 -0.41 5.59
C LEU A 190 18.13 0.93 5.15
N LEU A 191 17.96 1.29 3.87
CA LEU A 191 18.48 2.53 3.31
C LEU A 191 17.62 3.75 3.64
N ALA A 192 16.31 3.58 3.87
CA ALA A 192 15.41 4.67 4.25
C ALA A 192 15.52 5.07 5.73
N ILE A 193 15.78 4.11 6.63
CA ILE A 193 15.83 4.33 8.08
C ILE A 193 16.78 5.46 8.50
N PRO A 194 18.04 5.58 8.00
CA PRO A 194 18.91 6.70 8.36
C PRO A 194 18.31 8.06 8.05
N PHE A 195 17.61 8.21 6.93
CA PHE A 195 16.95 9.46 6.55
C PHE A 195 15.75 9.76 7.45
N ALA A 196 14.94 8.74 7.76
CA ALA A 196 13.81 8.89 8.68
C ALA A 196 14.29 9.32 10.08
N LEU A 197 15.36 8.70 10.59
CA LEU A 197 15.96 9.06 11.88
C LEU A 197 16.55 10.48 11.85
N ALA A 198 17.23 10.85 10.76
CA ALA A 198 17.78 12.20 10.60
C ALA A 198 16.68 13.26 10.59
N LEU A 199 15.54 12.99 9.93
CA LEU A 199 14.38 13.87 9.96
C LEU A 199 13.76 13.96 11.35
N CYS A 200 13.61 12.84 12.09
CA CYS A 200 13.13 12.84 13.47
C CYS A 200 14.02 13.68 14.38
N TRP A 201 15.33 13.59 14.20
CA TRP A 201 16.29 14.38 14.95
C TRP A 201 16.22 15.86 14.58
N TYR A 202 16.13 16.19 13.29
CA TYR A 202 16.01 17.57 12.81
C TYR A 202 14.75 18.27 13.33
N GLU A 203 13.61 17.56 13.37
CA GLU A 203 12.35 18.08 13.88
C GLU A 203 12.23 18.05 15.41
N ASN A 204 13.26 17.59 16.12
CA ASN A 204 13.28 17.48 17.59
C ASN A 204 12.03 16.78 18.15
N LEU A 205 11.65 15.64 17.56
CA LEU A 205 10.42 14.98 17.92
C LEU A 205 10.45 14.45 19.36
N ASN A 206 9.35 14.71 20.08
CA ASN A 206 9.19 14.21 21.44
C ASN A 206 8.69 12.75 21.40
N TRP A 207 9.43 11.86 22.07
CA TRP A 207 9.10 10.43 22.20
C TRP A 207 8.51 10.08 23.56
N GLN A 208 8.33 11.08 24.45
CA GLN A 208 7.74 10.88 25.76
C GLN A 208 6.22 10.84 25.69
N GLY A 209 5.63 10.08 26.62
CA GLY A 209 4.15 10.01 26.74
C GLY A 209 3.48 9.04 25.80
N ILE A 210 4.23 8.38 24.88
CA ILE A 210 3.67 7.32 24.03
C ILE A 210 3.33 6.13 24.92
N THR A 211 2.06 5.72 24.91
CA THR A 211 1.59 4.59 25.74
C THR A 211 2.03 3.24 25.17
N THR A 212 1.88 2.20 25.97
CA THR A 212 2.10 0.82 25.49
C THR A 212 1.20 0.50 24.29
N GLN A 213 -0.03 1.05 24.25
CA GLN A 213 -0.93 0.86 23.12
C GLN A 213 -0.39 1.49 21.84
N GLY A 214 0.16 2.71 21.91
CA GLY A 214 0.80 3.37 20.77
C GLY A 214 2.00 2.57 20.23
N TRP A 215 2.87 2.08 21.12
CA TRP A 215 4.00 1.22 20.73
C TRP A 215 3.56 -0.12 20.11
N LEU A 216 2.53 -0.76 20.65
CA LEU A 216 1.98 -2.00 20.08
C LEU A 216 1.34 -1.73 18.72
N ALA A 217 0.59 -0.63 18.56
CA ALA A 217 -0.05 -0.28 17.31
C ALA A 217 0.97 -0.01 16.20
N VAL A 218 2.02 0.79 16.46
CA VAL A 218 3.06 1.05 15.45
C VAL A 218 3.89 -0.19 15.13
N THR A 219 4.14 -1.06 16.11
CA THR A 219 4.78 -2.36 15.89
C THR A 219 3.92 -3.25 15.00
N TYR A 220 2.62 -3.28 15.25
CA TYR A 220 1.66 -3.99 14.40
C TYR A 220 1.71 -3.48 12.95
N VAL A 221 1.74 -2.16 12.73
CA VAL A 221 1.89 -1.56 11.41
C VAL A 221 3.18 -2.04 10.72
N GLY A 222 4.31 -1.97 11.39
CA GLY A 222 5.58 -2.43 10.85
C GLY A 222 5.57 -3.91 10.47
N LEU A 223 4.99 -4.78 11.31
CA LEU A 223 4.94 -6.21 11.05
C LEU A 223 3.97 -6.57 9.92
N PHE A 224 2.76 -6.02 9.94
CA PHE A 224 1.65 -6.53 9.13
C PHE A 224 1.26 -5.64 7.96
N GLU A 225 1.58 -4.35 7.94
CA GLU A 225 1.44 -3.56 6.73
C GLU A 225 2.65 -3.69 5.82
N MET A 226 3.83 -3.47 6.38
CA MET A 226 5.05 -3.25 5.60
C MET A 226 5.93 -4.51 5.48
N GLY A 227 5.74 -5.53 6.32
CA GLY A 227 6.65 -6.66 6.46
C GLY A 227 6.05 -8.01 6.08
N ILE A 228 5.52 -8.74 7.07
CA ILE A 228 5.11 -10.15 6.96
C ILE A 228 4.02 -10.35 5.90
N THR A 229 3.03 -9.48 5.84
CA THR A 229 1.89 -9.63 4.92
C THR A 229 2.34 -9.60 3.46
N PHE A 230 3.35 -8.80 3.15
CA PHE A 230 3.95 -8.77 1.81
C PHE A 230 4.56 -10.13 1.43
N VAL A 231 5.26 -10.77 2.37
CA VAL A 231 5.85 -12.10 2.17
C VAL A 231 4.78 -13.18 2.01
N LEU A 232 3.70 -13.11 2.80
CA LEU A 232 2.56 -14.02 2.68
C LEU A 232 1.90 -13.87 1.31
N TRP A 233 1.66 -12.64 0.86
CA TRP A 233 1.07 -12.33 -0.43
C TRP A 233 1.91 -12.84 -1.60
N LEU A 234 3.21 -12.55 -1.61
CA LEU A 234 4.13 -13.07 -2.62
C LEU A 234 4.16 -14.60 -2.63
N SER A 235 4.11 -15.22 -1.44
CA SER A 235 4.06 -16.67 -1.31
C SER A 235 2.74 -17.24 -1.83
N ALA A 236 1.61 -16.56 -1.63
CA ALA A 236 0.32 -16.95 -2.20
C ALA A 236 0.37 -16.95 -3.74
N LEU A 237 0.87 -15.86 -4.33
CA LEU A 237 1.00 -15.72 -5.78
C LEU A 237 1.94 -16.77 -6.41
N LYS A 238 3.01 -17.16 -5.70
CA LYS A 238 3.94 -18.21 -6.16
C LYS A 238 3.36 -19.62 -6.09
N ASN A 239 2.37 -19.87 -5.24
CA ASN A 239 1.78 -21.20 -5.02
C ASN A 239 0.52 -21.47 -5.85
N THR A 240 -0.02 -20.48 -6.56
CA THR A 240 -1.24 -20.64 -7.39
C THR A 240 -0.93 -20.81 -8.87
N GLN A 241 -1.80 -21.52 -9.58
CA GLN A 241 -1.85 -21.57 -11.04
C GLN A 241 -2.67 -20.40 -11.62
N ASN A 242 -3.50 -19.76 -10.79
CA ASN A 242 -4.38 -18.66 -11.19
C ASN A 242 -4.15 -17.43 -10.32
N THR A 243 -3.13 -16.63 -10.67
CA THR A 243 -2.78 -15.40 -9.96
C THR A 243 -3.95 -14.43 -9.87
N ALA A 244 -4.79 -14.31 -10.91
CA ALA A 244 -5.94 -13.43 -10.90
C ALA A 244 -6.97 -13.82 -9.82
N ARG A 245 -7.13 -15.12 -9.52
CA ARG A 245 -8.00 -15.58 -8.43
C ARG A 245 -7.51 -15.09 -7.07
N ILE A 246 -6.22 -15.19 -6.81
CA ILE A 246 -5.62 -14.71 -5.56
C ILE A 246 -5.67 -13.19 -5.51
N SER A 247 -5.27 -12.50 -6.58
CA SER A 247 -5.27 -11.04 -6.64
C SER A 247 -6.65 -10.42 -6.41
N ASN A 248 -7.72 -11.07 -6.85
CA ASN A 248 -9.08 -10.57 -6.64
C ASN A 248 -9.53 -10.61 -5.16
N LEU A 249 -8.89 -11.41 -4.30
CA LEU A 249 -9.19 -11.44 -2.87
C LEU A 249 -8.96 -10.07 -2.22
N ILE A 250 -8.00 -9.28 -2.75
CA ILE A 250 -7.68 -7.95 -2.19
C ILE A 250 -8.87 -6.99 -2.18
N PHE A 251 -9.83 -7.17 -3.10
CA PHE A 251 -11.00 -6.29 -3.17
C PHE A 251 -11.96 -6.44 -1.98
N ALA A 252 -11.84 -7.50 -1.19
CA ALA A 252 -12.59 -7.65 0.05
C ALA A 252 -12.00 -6.79 1.19
N SER A 253 -10.69 -6.50 1.14
CA SER A 253 -9.97 -5.82 2.21
C SER A 253 -10.57 -4.47 2.61
N PRO A 254 -10.92 -3.54 1.70
CA PRO A 254 -11.42 -2.23 2.09
C PRO A 254 -12.81 -2.30 2.79
N PHE A 255 -13.66 -3.24 2.39
CA PHE A 255 -14.97 -3.40 3.05
C PHE A 255 -14.84 -3.94 4.46
N ILE A 256 -13.97 -4.95 4.67
CA ILE A 256 -13.64 -5.47 5.99
C ILE A 256 -13.02 -4.35 6.84
N SER A 257 -12.14 -3.55 6.26
CA SER A 257 -11.49 -2.43 6.94
C SER A 257 -12.50 -1.36 7.38
N LEU A 258 -13.46 -0.98 6.53
CA LEU A 258 -14.52 -0.04 6.92
C LEU A 258 -15.37 -0.58 8.08
N PHE A 259 -15.68 -1.87 8.07
CA PHE A 259 -16.37 -2.52 9.19
C PHE A 259 -15.56 -2.44 10.49
N LEU A 260 -14.24 -2.69 10.42
CA LEU A 260 -13.37 -2.60 11.60
C LEU A 260 -13.21 -1.15 12.09
N LEU A 261 -13.09 -0.17 11.19
CA LEU A 261 -13.04 1.25 11.55
C LEU A 261 -14.34 1.69 12.27
N ALA A 262 -15.49 1.25 11.78
CA ALA A 262 -16.77 1.56 12.41
C ALA A 262 -16.92 0.89 13.80
N THR A 263 -16.49 -0.36 13.94
CA THR A 263 -16.72 -1.16 15.15
C THR A 263 -15.64 -0.97 16.22
N ILE A 264 -14.37 -0.81 15.84
CA ILE A 264 -13.25 -0.73 16.78
C ILE A 264 -12.91 0.73 17.11
N ILE A 265 -12.84 1.58 16.07
CA ILE A 265 -12.50 3.00 16.25
C ILE A 265 -13.75 3.84 16.57
N GLY A 266 -14.96 3.34 16.19
CA GLY A 266 -16.19 4.11 16.29
C GLY A 266 -16.28 5.21 15.21
N GLU A 267 -15.56 5.06 14.10
CA GLU A 267 -15.59 6.04 13.01
C GLU A 267 -16.96 5.98 12.31
N ALA A 268 -17.64 7.13 12.24
CA ALA A 268 -18.88 7.26 11.50
C ALA A 268 -18.61 7.20 9.99
N ILE A 269 -18.89 6.06 9.36
CA ILE A 269 -18.66 5.87 7.93
C ILE A 269 -19.74 6.61 7.14
N HIS A 270 -19.32 7.62 6.39
CA HIS A 270 -20.26 8.38 5.56
C HIS A 270 -20.75 7.51 4.39
N PRO A 271 -22.05 7.51 4.04
CA PRO A 271 -22.59 6.67 2.95
C PRO A 271 -21.88 6.88 1.62
N THR A 272 -21.44 8.11 1.32
CA THR A 272 -20.70 8.42 0.09
C THR A 272 -19.32 7.78 0.04
N THR A 273 -18.71 7.46 1.19
CA THR A 273 -17.46 6.69 1.24
C THR A 273 -17.68 5.27 0.71
N LEU A 274 -18.81 4.63 1.09
CA LEU A 274 -19.18 3.32 0.56
C LEU A 274 -19.48 3.39 -0.95
N ILE A 275 -20.28 4.38 -1.37
CA ILE A 275 -20.63 4.57 -2.78
C ILE A 275 -19.36 4.79 -3.61
N GLY A 276 -18.50 5.71 -3.20
CA GLY A 276 -17.27 5.98 -3.92
C GLY A 276 -16.30 4.80 -3.93
N LEU A 277 -16.20 4.04 -2.83
CA LEU A 277 -15.42 2.83 -2.79
C LEU A 277 -15.94 1.77 -3.76
N VAL A 278 -17.27 1.58 -3.83
CA VAL A 278 -17.90 0.67 -4.81
C VAL A 278 -17.57 1.11 -6.24
N LEU A 279 -17.61 2.41 -6.53
CA LEU A 279 -17.23 2.94 -7.85
C LEU A 279 -15.75 2.67 -8.18
N ILE A 280 -14.85 2.86 -7.22
CA ILE A 280 -13.41 2.57 -7.40
C ILE A 280 -13.22 1.08 -7.69
N ILE A 281 -13.81 0.20 -6.89
CA ILE A 281 -13.70 -1.25 -7.08
C ILE A 281 -14.35 -1.69 -8.40
N ALA A 282 -15.51 -1.13 -8.76
CA ALA A 282 -16.15 -1.39 -10.06
C ALA A 282 -15.23 -1.01 -11.23
N GLY A 283 -14.55 0.15 -11.14
CA GLY A 283 -13.54 0.54 -12.12
C GLY A 283 -12.42 -0.49 -12.24
N LEU A 284 -11.88 -0.95 -11.13
CA LEU A 284 -10.83 -1.99 -11.11
C LEU A 284 -11.32 -3.33 -11.69
N VAL A 285 -12.55 -3.73 -11.40
CA VAL A 285 -13.18 -4.93 -11.98
C VAL A 285 -13.36 -4.80 -13.50
N VAL A 286 -13.86 -3.65 -13.97
CA VAL A 286 -14.00 -3.37 -15.42
C VAL A 286 -12.65 -3.46 -16.11
N GLN A 287 -11.60 -2.90 -15.53
CA GLN A 287 -10.25 -2.97 -16.05
C GLN A 287 -9.75 -4.41 -16.21
N GLN A 288 -10.02 -5.27 -15.24
CA GLN A 288 -9.55 -6.66 -15.23
C GLN A 288 -10.37 -7.59 -16.10
N TRP A 289 -11.68 -7.30 -16.30
CA TRP A 289 -12.62 -8.23 -16.94
C TRP A 289 -12.19 -8.63 -18.34
N GLN A 290 -11.70 -7.74 -19.15
CA GLN A 290 -11.34 -8.02 -20.55
C GLN A 290 -9.84 -8.31 -20.76
N GLY A 291 -9.00 -8.09 -19.74
CA GLY A 291 -7.62 -8.59 -19.77
C GLY A 291 -7.53 -10.11 -19.93
N ARG A 292 -8.59 -10.84 -19.52
CA ARG A 292 -8.69 -12.30 -19.67
C ARG A 292 -8.91 -12.77 -21.11
N LYS A 293 -9.43 -11.94 -22.02
CA LYS A 293 -9.69 -12.32 -23.43
C LYS A 293 -8.51 -12.08 -24.37
N ALA A 294 -7.47 -11.38 -23.95
CA ALA A 294 -6.39 -10.88 -24.81
C ALA A 294 -5.01 -11.50 -24.52
N GLN A 295 -4.88 -12.48 -23.62
CA GLN A 295 -3.61 -13.16 -23.40
C GLN A 295 -3.64 -14.57 -24.01
N PRO A 296 -2.89 -14.83 -25.12
CA PRO A 296 -2.30 -16.13 -25.34
C PRO A 296 -1.31 -16.40 -24.19
N SER A 297 -1.16 -17.64 -23.79
CA SER A 297 -0.50 -18.16 -22.59
C SER A 297 1.00 -17.90 -22.46
N GLU A 298 1.48 -16.67 -22.66
CA GLU A 298 2.89 -16.29 -22.49
C GLU A 298 3.04 -14.95 -21.80
N ALA A 299 2.73 -14.93 -20.51
CA ALA A 299 3.33 -14.00 -19.59
C ALA A 299 3.55 -14.71 -18.25
N LYS A 300 4.57 -15.56 -18.18
CA LYS A 300 5.25 -15.79 -16.92
C LYS A 300 5.80 -14.42 -16.51
N LEU A 301 5.05 -13.69 -15.68
CA LEU A 301 5.62 -12.61 -14.91
C LEU A 301 6.77 -13.22 -14.13
N ASN A 302 7.99 -12.88 -14.51
CA ASN A 302 9.15 -13.03 -13.63
C ASN A 302 8.95 -12.07 -12.47
N LEU A 303 8.20 -12.50 -11.45
CA LEU A 303 8.12 -11.91 -10.13
C LEU A 303 9.18 -12.53 -9.23
#